data_88979bdce0ab21d7ecdfc4714feb6dcc
#
_entry.id   88979bdce0ab21d7ecdfc4714feb6dcc
#
_cell.length_a   1.000
_cell.length_b   1.000
_cell.length_c   1.000
_cell.angle_alpha   90.00
_cell.angle_beta   90.00
_cell.angle_gamma   90.00
#
_symmetry.space_group_name_H-M   'P 1'
#
loop_
_entity.id
_entity.type
_entity.pdbx_description
1 polymer ?
#
loop_
_entity_poly.entity_id
_entity_poly.type
_entity_poly.pdbx_seq_one_letter_code
_entity_poly.pdbx_strand_id
1 'polypeptide(L)'
;MATTSRDFEFDRIEAFVKKHGATVLALQFPAHLLAAAPAVATALAARLGAAPEIYVLGDPVPRGAVDCVGAAHVDADALVKCGADCLTPPPDGAPPTLFVRGPAAAVDVAGVARRIEELLVEEGPVLLLVAPEHADFGDALAAELEPRVGPCAAST
;
A
#
# COMPACT_ATOMS: atom_id res chain seq x y z
N MET A 1 -13.37 12.63 3.19
CA MET A 1 -13.77 11.41 2.48
C MET A 1 -13.91 10.29 3.49
N ALA A 2 -14.98 9.51 3.48
CA ALA A 2 -15.11 8.38 4.39
C ALA A 2 -14.10 7.30 3.99
N THR A 3 -13.23 6.93 4.92
CA THR A 3 -12.28 5.82 4.75
C THR A 3 -13.07 4.53 4.61
N THR A 4 -13.00 3.89 3.45
CA THR A 4 -13.72 2.63 3.23
C THR A 4 -12.85 1.44 3.62
N SER A 5 -13.47 0.39 4.17
CA SER A 5 -12.78 -0.86 4.53
C SER A 5 -12.09 -1.51 3.32
N ARG A 6 -12.57 -1.21 2.12
CA ARG A 6 -12.02 -1.71 0.86
C ARG A 6 -10.69 -1.05 0.51
N ASP A 7 -10.53 0.25 0.83
CA ASP A 7 -9.33 1.02 0.51
C ASP A 7 -8.08 0.53 1.28
N PHE A 8 -8.28 -0.07 2.48
CA PHE A 8 -7.21 -0.59 3.33
C PHE A 8 -7.26 -2.10 3.50
N GLU A 9 -7.94 -2.83 2.63
CA GLU A 9 -7.93 -4.29 2.57
C GLU A 9 -8.23 -4.95 3.95
N PHE A 10 -9.21 -4.47 4.68
CA PHE A 10 -9.50 -4.89 6.07
C PHE A 10 -9.70 -6.41 6.22
N ASP A 11 -10.26 -7.07 5.21
CA ASP A 11 -10.44 -8.53 5.25
C ASP A 11 -9.10 -9.27 5.29
N ARG A 12 -8.08 -8.73 4.57
CA ARG A 12 -6.72 -9.27 4.62
C ARG A 12 -6.05 -9.01 5.98
N ILE A 13 -6.25 -7.82 6.55
CA ILE A 13 -5.71 -7.47 7.88
C ILE A 13 -6.33 -8.39 8.93
N GLU A 14 -7.64 -8.58 8.90
CA GLU A 14 -8.36 -9.45 9.83
C GLU A 14 -7.87 -10.91 9.74
N ALA A 15 -7.72 -11.44 8.52
CA ALA A 15 -7.18 -12.78 8.29
C ALA A 15 -5.74 -12.90 8.80
N PHE A 16 -4.91 -11.87 8.60
CA PHE A 16 -3.53 -11.82 9.05
C PHE A 16 -3.42 -11.81 10.58
N VAL A 17 -4.19 -10.96 11.27
CA VAL A 17 -4.25 -10.88 12.73
C VAL A 17 -4.66 -12.24 13.32
N LYS A 18 -5.70 -12.87 12.77
CA LYS A 18 -6.18 -14.20 13.20
C LYS A 18 -5.12 -15.28 12.96
N LYS A 19 -4.48 -15.27 11.81
CA LYS A 19 -3.43 -16.25 11.45
C LYS A 19 -2.26 -16.23 12.43
N HIS A 20 -1.86 -15.05 12.87
CA HIS A 20 -0.72 -14.88 13.77
C HIS A 20 -1.10 -14.84 15.24
N GLY A 21 -2.41 -14.84 15.57
CA GLY A 21 -2.90 -14.74 16.95
C GLY A 21 -2.46 -13.44 17.62
N ALA A 22 -2.35 -12.35 16.84
CA ALA A 22 -1.79 -11.09 17.31
C ALA A 22 -2.63 -10.49 18.44
N THR A 23 -1.97 -10.09 19.52
CA THR A 23 -2.56 -9.42 20.67
C THR A 23 -2.22 -7.93 20.70
N VAL A 24 -1.12 -7.54 20.05
CA VAL A 24 -0.69 -6.16 19.83
C VAL A 24 -0.37 -5.93 18.35
N LEU A 25 -1.12 -5.04 17.73
CA LEU A 25 -1.00 -4.71 16.31
C LEU A 25 -0.44 -3.30 16.11
N ALA A 26 0.71 -3.19 15.47
CA ALA A 26 1.23 -1.91 15.01
C ALA A 26 0.72 -1.58 13.61
N LEU A 27 0.28 -0.34 13.40
CA LEU A 27 -0.10 0.21 12.10
C LEU A 27 0.89 1.28 11.70
N GLN A 28 1.56 1.10 10.56
CA GLN A 28 2.48 2.07 10.00
C GLN A 28 1.89 2.70 8.74
N PHE A 29 1.89 4.03 8.67
CA PHE A 29 1.38 4.79 7.54
C PHE A 29 2.47 5.68 6.92
N PRO A 30 2.50 5.85 5.60
CA PRO A 30 3.29 6.89 4.98
C PRO A 30 2.70 8.27 5.32
N ALA A 31 3.50 9.33 5.25
CA ALA A 31 3.09 10.67 5.66
C ALA A 31 1.78 11.14 5.01
N HIS A 32 1.56 10.84 3.72
CA HIS A 32 0.36 11.26 3.00
C HIS A 32 -0.92 10.51 3.42
N LEU A 33 -0.81 9.33 4.05
CA LEU A 33 -1.93 8.56 4.58
C LEU A 33 -2.10 8.70 6.10
N LEU A 34 -1.17 9.34 6.81
CA LEU A 34 -1.19 9.42 8.27
C LEU A 34 -2.45 10.10 8.81
N ALA A 35 -3.01 11.05 8.07
CA ALA A 35 -4.28 11.68 8.45
C ALA A 35 -5.47 10.71 8.48
N ALA A 36 -5.40 9.58 7.77
CA ALA A 36 -6.44 8.55 7.79
C ALA A 36 -6.26 7.55 8.95
N ALA A 37 -5.09 7.51 9.58
CA ALA A 37 -4.73 6.50 10.58
C ALA A 37 -5.73 6.37 11.75
N PRO A 38 -6.24 7.47 12.37
CA PRO A 38 -7.21 7.33 13.46
C PRO A 38 -8.51 6.66 13.02
N ALA A 39 -9.01 7.00 11.82
CA ALA A 39 -10.23 6.42 11.28
C ALA A 39 -10.05 4.93 10.94
N VAL A 40 -8.88 4.58 10.36
CA VAL A 40 -8.53 3.18 10.06
C VAL A 40 -8.40 2.37 11.35
N ALA A 41 -7.67 2.85 12.34
CA ALA A 41 -7.50 2.17 13.63
C ALA A 41 -8.85 1.95 14.32
N THR A 42 -9.72 2.96 14.37
CA THR A 42 -11.06 2.86 14.95
C THR A 42 -11.92 1.81 14.22
N ALA A 43 -11.90 1.83 12.89
CA ALA A 43 -12.68 0.90 12.10
C ALA A 43 -12.16 -0.55 12.22
N LEU A 44 -10.84 -0.75 12.30
CA LEU A 44 -10.24 -2.05 12.56
C LEU A 44 -10.55 -2.57 13.97
N ALA A 45 -10.47 -1.71 14.99
CA ALA A 45 -10.84 -2.08 16.35
C ALA A 45 -12.30 -2.55 16.45
N ALA A 46 -13.22 -1.87 15.74
CA ALA A 46 -14.62 -2.27 15.70
C ALA A 46 -14.83 -3.65 15.03
N ARG A 47 -13.98 -4.04 14.07
CA ARG A 47 -14.05 -5.34 13.40
C ARG A 47 -13.36 -6.47 14.17
N LEU A 48 -12.22 -6.17 14.76
CA LEU A 48 -11.38 -7.16 15.46
C LEU A 48 -11.87 -7.45 16.88
N GLY A 49 -12.64 -6.53 17.48
CA GLY A 49 -13.18 -6.69 18.82
C GLY A 49 -12.19 -6.25 19.92
N ALA A 50 -12.20 -6.96 21.06
CA ALA A 50 -11.40 -6.58 22.24
C ALA A 50 -9.89 -6.84 22.08
N ALA A 51 -9.48 -7.62 21.13
CA ALA A 51 -8.08 -7.90 20.77
C ALA A 51 -7.93 -7.91 19.24
N PRO A 52 -6.82 -7.40 18.68
CA PRO A 52 -5.61 -6.88 19.36
C PRO A 52 -5.75 -5.44 19.87
N GLU A 53 -4.85 -5.04 20.77
CA GLU A 53 -4.57 -3.63 21.03
C GLU A 53 -3.90 -3.01 19.80
N ILE A 54 -4.34 -1.82 19.36
CA ILE A 54 -3.89 -1.24 18.10
C ILE A 54 -3.11 0.05 18.36
N TYR A 55 -1.86 0.08 17.91
CA TYR A 55 -1.00 1.25 17.94
C TYR A 55 -0.73 1.81 16.55
N VAL A 56 -0.81 3.11 16.40
CA VAL A 56 -0.38 3.82 15.19
C VAL A 56 1.03 4.35 15.40
N LEU A 57 1.97 3.89 14.56
CA LEU A 57 3.34 4.38 14.60
C LEU A 57 3.41 5.76 13.95
N GLY A 58 3.89 6.77 14.70
CA GLY A 58 3.85 8.18 14.31
C GLY A 58 5.04 8.64 13.47
N ASP A 59 6.13 7.89 13.48
CA ASP A 59 7.36 8.28 12.77
C ASP A 59 7.34 7.85 11.31
N PRO A 60 7.48 8.80 10.37
CA PRO A 60 7.57 8.46 8.95
C PRO A 60 8.94 7.84 8.65
N VAL A 61 8.95 6.55 8.33
CA VAL A 61 10.17 5.87 7.89
C VAL A 61 10.39 6.11 6.40
N PRO A 62 11.61 6.51 5.98
CA PRO A 62 11.91 6.79 4.59
C PRO A 62 11.72 5.57 3.67
N ARG A 63 11.30 5.85 2.41
CA ARG A 63 11.33 4.89 1.29
C ARG A 63 10.59 3.57 1.52
N GLY A 64 9.48 3.59 2.23
CA GLY A 64 8.68 2.39 2.36
C GLY A 64 9.24 1.31 3.31
N ALA A 65 10.34 1.56 4.02
CA ALA A 65 10.88 0.61 5.00
C ALA A 65 9.90 0.30 6.13
N VAL A 66 10.07 -0.86 6.75
CA VAL A 66 9.28 -1.27 7.92
C VAL A 66 9.89 -0.68 9.19
N ASP A 67 9.07 -0.04 10.02
CA ASP A 67 9.50 0.50 11.32
C ASP A 67 9.49 -0.58 12.39
N CYS A 68 10.52 -1.42 12.39
CA CYS A 68 10.67 -2.46 13.39
C CYS A 68 11.01 -1.90 14.77
N VAL A 69 11.64 -0.72 14.85
CA VAL A 69 12.00 -0.07 16.12
C VAL A 69 10.74 0.47 16.79
N GLY A 70 9.89 1.19 16.06
CA GLY A 70 8.62 1.66 16.58
C GLY A 70 7.71 0.51 17.00
N ALA A 71 7.66 -0.56 16.21
CA ALA A 71 6.91 -1.77 16.55
C ALA A 71 7.42 -2.43 17.85
N ALA A 72 8.74 -2.49 18.04
CA ALA A 72 9.35 -3.03 19.26
C ALA A 72 9.05 -2.17 20.49
N HIS A 73 8.94 -0.85 20.37
CA HIS A 73 8.63 0.03 21.50
C HIS A 73 7.21 -0.17 22.05
N VAL A 74 6.31 -0.71 21.27
CA VAL A 74 4.93 -1.03 21.70
C VAL A 74 4.72 -2.54 21.89
N ASP A 75 5.80 -3.31 21.90
CA ASP A 75 5.78 -4.78 21.99
C ASP A 75 4.83 -5.42 20.97
N ALA A 76 4.77 -4.87 19.75
CA ALA A 76 3.89 -5.37 18.70
C ALA A 76 4.31 -6.78 18.26
N ASP A 77 3.36 -7.70 18.26
CA ASP A 77 3.53 -9.07 17.77
C ASP A 77 3.06 -9.24 16.30
N ALA A 78 2.49 -8.19 15.72
CA ALA A 78 2.20 -8.08 14.30
C ALA A 78 2.27 -6.62 13.82
N LEU A 79 2.63 -6.41 12.55
CA LEU A 79 2.69 -5.10 11.95
C LEU A 79 1.94 -5.07 10.61
N VAL A 80 1.11 -4.05 10.42
CA VAL A 80 0.50 -3.74 9.13
C VAL A 80 1.11 -2.46 8.60
N LYS A 81 1.78 -2.56 7.46
CA LYS A 81 2.34 -1.41 6.75
C LYS A 81 1.42 -1.00 5.61
N CYS A 82 0.89 0.21 5.69
CA CYS A 82 0.06 0.81 4.65
C CYS A 82 0.93 1.59 3.65
N GLY A 83 0.50 1.62 2.39
CA GLY A 83 1.16 2.36 1.32
C GLY A 83 2.25 1.58 0.59
N ALA A 84 3.24 2.31 0.04
CA ALA A 84 4.29 1.70 -0.78
C ALA A 84 5.11 0.64 -0.03
N ASP A 85 5.37 -0.46 -0.71
CA ASP A 85 6.27 -1.51 -0.28
C ASP A 85 7.67 -1.24 -0.85
N CYS A 86 8.70 -1.40 -0.02
CA CYS A 86 10.09 -1.30 -0.46
C CYS A 86 10.62 -2.61 -1.06
N LEU A 87 9.80 -3.68 -1.08
CA LEU A 87 10.18 -5.03 -1.51
C LEU A 87 11.40 -5.61 -0.76
N THR A 88 11.80 -4.97 0.33
CA THR A 88 12.88 -5.45 1.19
C THR A 88 12.27 -6.27 2.33
N PRO A 89 12.70 -7.51 2.54
CA PRO A 89 12.19 -8.29 3.66
C PRO A 89 12.52 -7.60 4.98
N PRO A 90 11.60 -7.65 5.96
CA PRO A 90 11.90 -7.17 7.30
C PRO A 90 13.15 -7.86 7.87
N PRO A 91 13.92 -7.18 8.73
CA PRO A 91 15.09 -7.77 9.36
C PRO A 91 14.72 -8.96 10.26
N ASP A 92 15.69 -9.82 10.53
CA ASP A 92 15.51 -10.95 11.45
C ASP A 92 15.03 -10.46 12.82
N GLY A 93 14.03 -11.13 13.36
CA GLY A 93 13.41 -10.76 14.63
C GLY A 93 12.33 -9.68 14.56
N ALA A 94 12.06 -9.13 13.38
CA ALA A 94 10.91 -8.25 13.20
C ALA A 94 9.59 -9.01 13.37
N PRO A 95 8.51 -8.35 13.84
CA PRO A 95 7.20 -8.98 13.89
C PRO A 95 6.72 -9.34 12.46
N PRO A 96 5.89 -10.38 12.33
CA PRO A 96 5.21 -10.66 11.06
C PRO A 96 4.61 -9.38 10.48
N THR A 97 4.87 -9.12 9.20
CA THR A 97 4.47 -7.88 8.56
C THR A 97 3.55 -8.14 7.38
N LEU A 98 2.40 -7.46 7.35
CA LEU A 98 1.49 -7.43 6.21
C LEU A 98 1.60 -6.07 5.51
N PHE A 99 1.80 -6.10 4.20
CA PHE A 99 1.73 -4.91 3.36
C PHE A 99 0.33 -4.76 2.77
N VAL A 100 -0.26 -3.57 2.95
CA VAL A 100 -1.54 -3.17 2.33
C VAL A 100 -1.34 -1.85 1.59
N ARG A 101 -1.89 -1.73 0.39
CA ARG A 101 -1.60 -0.58 -0.47
C ARG A 101 -2.20 0.73 0.02
N GLY A 102 -3.37 0.68 0.61
CA GLY A 102 -4.16 1.87 0.92
C GLY A 102 -4.91 2.41 -0.31
N PRO A 103 -5.65 3.53 -0.15
CA PRO A 103 -6.40 4.11 -1.26
C PRO A 103 -5.46 4.57 -2.38
N ALA A 104 -5.74 4.14 -3.60
CA ALA A 104 -5.06 4.64 -4.79
C ALA A 104 -5.40 6.13 -5.00
N ALA A 105 -4.42 6.92 -5.41
CA ALA A 105 -4.69 8.27 -5.88
C ALA A 105 -5.52 8.19 -7.18
N ALA A 106 -6.50 9.08 -7.33
CA ALA A 106 -7.21 9.20 -8.59
C ALA A 106 -6.23 9.65 -9.67
N VAL A 107 -6.11 8.84 -10.74
CA VAL A 107 -5.20 9.11 -11.86
C VAL A 107 -6.02 9.35 -13.12
N ASP A 108 -5.72 10.42 -13.84
CA ASP A 108 -6.23 10.66 -15.20
C ASP A 108 -5.45 9.79 -16.18
N VAL A 109 -5.90 8.53 -16.34
CA VAL A 109 -5.25 7.54 -17.21
C VAL A 109 -5.12 8.06 -18.64
N ALA A 110 -6.17 8.68 -19.18
CA ALA A 110 -6.17 9.21 -20.56
C ALA A 110 -5.21 10.39 -20.72
N GLY A 111 -5.11 11.26 -19.71
CA GLY A 111 -4.14 12.36 -19.69
C GLY A 111 -2.70 11.87 -19.61
N VAL A 112 -2.45 10.86 -18.76
CA VAL A 112 -1.13 10.22 -18.66
C VAL A 112 -0.77 9.53 -19.97
N ALA A 113 -1.68 8.77 -20.59
CA ALA A 113 -1.45 8.09 -21.86
C ALA A 113 -1.07 9.07 -22.96
N ARG A 114 -1.79 10.19 -23.10
CA ARG A 114 -1.44 11.25 -24.07
C ARG A 114 -0.06 11.82 -23.80
N ARG A 115 0.28 12.03 -22.53
CA ARG A 115 1.59 12.58 -22.20
C ARG A 115 2.73 11.62 -22.50
N ILE A 116 2.51 10.31 -22.31
CA ILE A 116 3.48 9.28 -22.72
C ILE A 116 3.65 9.26 -24.22
N GLU A 117 2.55 9.24 -24.98
CA GLU A 117 2.57 9.29 -26.46
C GLU A 117 3.39 10.47 -26.99
N GLU A 118 3.22 11.66 -26.41
CA GLU A 118 3.99 12.87 -26.75
C GLU A 118 5.50 12.75 -26.46
N LEU A 119 5.88 11.91 -25.49
CA LEU A 119 7.28 11.73 -25.07
C LEU A 119 8.00 10.60 -25.81
N LEU A 120 7.25 9.69 -26.42
CA LEU A 120 7.84 8.59 -27.18
C LEU A 120 8.43 9.12 -28.49
N VAL A 121 9.71 8.87 -28.70
CA VAL A 121 10.46 9.33 -29.89
C VAL A 121 10.55 8.24 -30.94
N GLU A 122 10.47 6.97 -30.54
CA GLU A 122 10.62 5.81 -31.40
C GLU A 122 9.36 4.94 -31.37
N GLU A 123 9.04 4.32 -32.50
CA GLU A 123 8.01 3.29 -32.60
C GLU A 123 8.55 1.95 -32.09
N GLY A 124 7.76 1.25 -31.28
CA GLY A 124 8.13 -0.05 -30.76
C GLY A 124 7.32 -0.47 -29.54
N PRO A 125 7.54 -1.68 -29.02
CA PRO A 125 6.85 -2.16 -27.84
C PRO A 125 7.25 -1.32 -26.61
N VAL A 126 6.24 -0.96 -25.80
CA VAL A 126 6.42 -0.12 -24.60
C VAL A 126 6.25 -0.97 -23.34
N LEU A 127 7.23 -0.91 -22.44
CA LEU A 127 7.14 -1.48 -21.11
C LEU A 127 6.93 -0.35 -20.09
N LEU A 128 5.82 -0.39 -19.37
CA LEU A 128 5.49 0.53 -18.30
C LEU A 128 5.98 -0.05 -16.97
N LEU A 129 6.94 0.61 -16.32
CA LEU A 129 7.31 0.30 -14.94
C LEU A 129 6.49 1.19 -14.00
N VAL A 130 5.57 0.59 -13.28
CA VAL A 130 4.61 1.29 -12.43
C VAL A 130 5.01 1.11 -10.97
N ALA A 131 5.09 2.20 -10.21
CA ALA A 131 5.38 2.12 -8.80
C ALA A 131 4.27 1.34 -8.06
N PRO A 132 4.59 0.53 -7.03
CA PRO A 132 3.63 -0.35 -6.35
C PRO A 132 2.36 0.34 -5.85
N GLU A 133 2.46 1.59 -5.40
CA GLU A 133 1.32 2.42 -4.98
C GLU A 133 0.34 2.75 -6.12
N HIS A 134 0.77 2.56 -7.34
CA HIS A 134 0.01 2.85 -8.56
C HIS A 134 -0.30 1.60 -9.39
N ALA A 135 -0.04 0.41 -8.88
CA ALA A 135 -0.20 -0.84 -9.59
C ALA A 135 -1.61 -1.02 -10.20
N ASP A 136 -2.64 -0.54 -9.50
CA ASP A 136 -4.04 -0.76 -9.90
C ASP A 136 -4.44 -0.07 -11.21
N PHE A 137 -3.66 0.93 -11.68
CA PHE A 137 -3.94 1.55 -12.97
C PHE A 137 -2.95 1.17 -14.09
N GLY A 138 -1.92 0.39 -13.78
CA GLY A 138 -0.93 -0.03 -14.77
C GLY A 138 -1.55 -0.72 -15.99
N ASP A 139 -2.43 -1.68 -15.75
CA ASP A 139 -3.13 -2.41 -16.80
C ASP A 139 -4.08 -1.50 -17.60
N ALA A 140 -4.80 -0.61 -16.91
CA ALA A 140 -5.68 0.36 -17.56
C ALA A 140 -4.89 1.35 -18.43
N LEU A 141 -3.71 1.77 -17.97
CA LEU A 141 -2.81 2.65 -18.71
C LEU A 141 -2.22 1.94 -19.94
N ALA A 142 -1.81 0.68 -19.81
CA ALA A 142 -1.32 -0.11 -20.92
C ALA A 142 -2.40 -0.27 -21.99
N ALA A 143 -3.63 -0.61 -21.61
CA ALA A 143 -4.77 -0.73 -22.53
C ALA A 143 -5.14 0.59 -23.23
N GLU A 144 -5.00 1.73 -22.56
CA GLU A 144 -5.23 3.07 -23.14
C GLU A 144 -4.11 3.48 -24.12
N LEU A 145 -2.87 3.03 -23.86
CA LEU A 145 -1.70 3.33 -24.69
C LEU A 145 -1.61 2.45 -25.93
N GLU A 146 -1.96 1.19 -25.84
CA GLU A 146 -1.76 0.21 -26.92
C GLU A 146 -2.32 0.65 -28.29
N PRO A 147 -3.53 1.25 -28.39
CA PRO A 147 -4.05 1.75 -29.66
C PRO A 147 -3.26 2.92 -30.25
N ARG A 148 -2.43 3.61 -29.44
CA ARG A 148 -1.72 4.84 -29.78
C ARG A 148 -0.29 4.58 -30.21
N VAL A 149 0.39 3.67 -29.51
CA VAL A 149 1.84 3.50 -29.63
C VAL A 149 2.27 2.06 -29.95
N GLY A 150 1.31 1.14 -30.08
CA GLY A 150 1.58 -0.28 -30.31
C GLY A 150 1.65 -1.11 -29.03
N PRO A 151 2.20 -2.33 -29.07
CA PRO A 151 2.13 -3.28 -27.96
C PRO A 151 2.65 -2.70 -26.66
N CYS A 152 1.81 -2.72 -25.61
CA CYS A 152 2.13 -2.22 -24.28
C CYS A 152 1.96 -3.31 -23.21
N ALA A 153 2.84 -3.30 -22.21
CA ALA A 153 2.71 -4.13 -21.02
C ALA A 153 3.06 -3.31 -19.77
N ALA A 154 2.37 -3.57 -18.68
CA ALA A 154 2.69 -2.98 -17.38
C ALA A 154 3.33 -4.02 -16.47
N SER A 155 4.30 -3.58 -15.65
CA SER A 155 4.92 -4.36 -14.58
C SER A 155 5.10 -3.50 -13.33
N THR A 156 5.00 -4.10 -12.16
CA THR A 156 5.25 -3.47 -10.84
C THR A 156 6.46 -4.08 -10.18
#